data_f0ea5d3a82564f63bf0c99c4e1cdf151
#
_entry.id   f0ea5d3a82564f63bf0c99c4e1cdf151
#
_cell.length_a   1.000
_cell.length_b   1.000
_cell.length_c   1.000
_cell.angle_alpha   90.00
_cell.angle_beta   90.00
_cell.angle_gamma   90.00
#
_symmetry.space_group_name_H-M   'P 1'
#
loop_
_entity.id
_entity.type
_entity.pdbx_description
1 polymer ?
#
loop_
_entity_poly.entity_id
_entity_poly.type
_entity_poly.pdbx_seq_one_letter_code
_entity_poly.pdbx_strand_id
1 'polypeptide(L)'
;CWFIQRIGKKFASKDDVVDSRKILNKWKFLVPIAPIAGQTDFSKPIGFYYDGNTIVAKPGECSTESWLVAGTFDTEKEVKNFKSYLFTKISRFLLLQAVISQHVTRKNFMFVPDLGRYDKKITDDYLIKKFEISKSDWEYIDSRITKIKDE
;
A
#
# COMPACT_ATOMS: atom_id res chain seq x y z
N CYS A 1 -22.31 7.78 4.54
CA CYS A 1 -20.94 7.61 4.04
C CYS A 1 -20.92 6.78 2.75
N TRP A 2 -19.81 6.83 2.01
CA TRP A 2 -19.64 6.08 0.78
C TRP A 2 -18.83 4.82 1.03
N PHE A 3 -19.38 3.67 0.65
CA PHE A 3 -18.68 2.39 0.65
C PHE A 3 -17.97 2.16 -0.67
N ILE A 4 -16.66 1.97 -0.60
CA ILE A 4 -15.82 1.58 -1.73
C ILE A 4 -15.85 0.05 -1.83
N GLN A 5 -16.43 -0.43 -2.91
CA GLN A 5 -16.46 -1.83 -3.29
C GLN A 5 -15.49 -2.07 -4.47
N ARG A 6 -15.25 -3.33 -4.81
CA ARG A 6 -14.45 -3.66 -5.98
C ARG A 6 -15.05 -3.10 -7.28
N ILE A 7 -16.39 -3.01 -7.35
CA ILE A 7 -17.13 -2.46 -8.48
C ILE A 7 -17.91 -1.24 -8.01
N GLY A 8 -17.25 -0.08 -8.01
CA GLY A 8 -17.89 1.20 -7.74
C GLY A 8 -18.10 1.54 -6.26
N LYS A 9 -18.90 2.57 -6.00
CA LYS A 9 -19.22 3.06 -4.66
C LYS A 9 -20.72 2.96 -4.42
N LYS A 10 -21.10 2.60 -3.20
CA LYS A 10 -22.51 2.64 -2.72
C LYS A 10 -22.60 3.53 -1.51
N PHE A 11 -23.76 4.14 -1.33
CA PHE A 11 -24.06 4.95 -0.15
C PHE A 11 -24.67 4.08 0.96
N ALA A 12 -24.26 4.32 2.20
CA ALA A 12 -24.82 3.67 3.38
C ALA A 12 -24.96 4.68 4.53
N SER A 13 -25.80 4.37 5.51
CA SER A 13 -25.87 5.15 6.74
C SER A 13 -24.51 5.12 7.44
N LYS A 14 -24.19 6.21 8.14
CA LYS A 14 -23.02 6.25 9.01
C LYS A 14 -23.14 5.27 10.17
N ASP A 15 -24.36 5.01 10.60
CA ASP A 15 -24.66 4.10 11.72
C ASP A 15 -24.42 2.63 11.38
N ASP A 16 -24.36 2.31 10.07
CA ASP A 16 -24.03 0.95 9.59
C ASP A 16 -22.50 0.70 9.51
N VAL A 17 -21.68 1.71 9.83
CA VAL A 17 -20.22 1.63 9.73
C VAL A 17 -19.59 1.29 11.06
N VAL A 18 -18.89 0.15 11.12
CA VAL A 18 -18.08 -0.19 12.29
C VAL A 18 -16.73 0.54 12.20
N ASP A 19 -16.59 1.66 12.90
CA ASP A 19 -15.36 2.47 12.93
C ASP A 19 -14.68 2.43 14.30
N SER A 20 -14.28 1.22 14.74
CA SER A 20 -13.61 1.01 16.02
C SER A 20 -12.28 1.77 16.16
N ARG A 21 -11.63 2.09 15.04
CA ARG A 21 -10.36 2.82 14.99
C ARG A 21 -10.53 4.34 14.80
N LYS A 22 -11.75 4.83 14.66
CA LYS A 22 -12.08 6.25 14.43
C LYS A 22 -11.35 6.85 13.20
N ILE A 23 -11.32 6.09 12.12
CA ILE A 23 -10.61 6.47 10.88
C ILE A 23 -11.55 6.93 9.76
N LEU A 24 -12.86 6.89 9.95
CA LEU A 24 -13.84 7.29 8.94
C LEU A 24 -13.56 8.69 8.40
N ASN A 25 -13.23 9.63 9.28
CA ASN A 25 -12.98 11.04 8.93
C ASN A 25 -11.51 11.33 8.56
N LYS A 26 -10.70 10.30 8.31
CA LYS A 26 -9.30 10.43 7.83
C LYS A 26 -9.21 10.12 6.34
N TRP A 27 -8.16 10.65 5.70
CA TRP A 27 -7.70 10.14 4.43
C TRP A 27 -7.12 8.74 4.61
N LYS A 28 -7.43 7.83 3.71
CA LYS A 28 -7.02 6.42 3.82
C LYS A 28 -6.38 5.97 2.52
N PHE A 29 -5.30 5.20 2.61
CA PHE A 29 -4.76 4.49 1.47
C PHE A 29 -5.19 3.03 1.53
N LEU A 30 -5.95 2.62 0.52
CA LEU A 30 -6.50 1.27 0.39
C LEU A 30 -5.69 0.47 -0.64
N VAL A 31 -5.28 -0.71 -0.23
CA VAL A 31 -4.60 -1.68 -1.10
C VAL A 31 -5.39 -2.98 -1.18
N PRO A 32 -5.30 -3.74 -2.28
CA PRO A 32 -5.97 -5.03 -2.37
C PRO A 32 -5.39 -6.02 -1.36
N ILE A 33 -6.21 -6.90 -0.80
CA ILE A 33 -5.75 -7.95 0.13
C ILE A 33 -4.92 -9.03 -0.54
N ALA A 34 -4.98 -9.15 -1.86
CA ALA A 34 -4.22 -10.14 -2.65
C ALA A 34 -3.38 -9.44 -3.75
N PRO A 35 -2.33 -8.68 -3.37
CA PRO A 35 -1.59 -7.84 -4.32
C PRO A 35 -0.72 -8.64 -5.29
N ILE A 36 -0.43 -9.91 -5.01
CA ILE A 36 0.39 -10.82 -5.82
C ILE A 36 -0.38 -12.04 -6.32
N ALA A 37 -1.72 -11.98 -6.30
CA ALA A 37 -2.57 -13.10 -6.70
C ALA A 37 -2.28 -13.58 -8.14
N GLY A 38 -2.21 -14.89 -8.33
CA GLY A 38 -1.96 -15.51 -9.63
C GLY A 38 -0.49 -15.65 -10.02
N GLN A 39 0.46 -15.11 -9.26
CA GLN A 39 1.86 -15.38 -9.49
C GLN A 39 2.25 -16.71 -8.84
N THR A 40 2.72 -17.66 -9.65
CA THR A 40 3.11 -19.01 -9.20
C THR A 40 4.61 -19.25 -9.32
N ASP A 41 5.29 -18.52 -10.18
CA ASP A 41 6.73 -18.64 -10.42
C ASP A 41 7.49 -17.50 -9.71
N PHE A 42 7.96 -17.79 -8.51
CA PHE A 42 8.74 -16.84 -7.68
C PHE A 42 10.23 -16.76 -8.05
N SER A 43 10.69 -17.50 -9.06
CA SER A 43 12.02 -17.32 -9.64
C SER A 43 12.09 -16.05 -10.49
N LYS A 44 10.95 -15.61 -11.02
CA LYS A 44 10.80 -14.37 -11.79
C LYS A 44 10.53 -13.16 -10.89
N PRO A 45 10.77 -11.93 -11.39
CA PRO A 45 10.40 -10.73 -10.64
C PRO A 45 8.93 -10.71 -10.27
N ILE A 46 8.64 -10.30 -9.04
CA ILE A 46 7.29 -10.27 -8.49
C ILE A 46 6.57 -9.00 -8.93
N GLY A 47 5.38 -9.18 -9.53
CA GLY A 47 4.46 -8.11 -9.88
C GLY A 47 3.41 -7.89 -8.80
N PHE A 48 3.28 -6.65 -8.32
CA PHE A 48 2.19 -6.26 -7.43
C PHE A 48 1.05 -5.64 -8.25
N TYR A 49 -0.18 -6.08 -8.02
CA TYR A 49 -1.38 -5.51 -8.64
C TYR A 49 -1.80 -4.19 -7.98
N TYR A 50 -0.86 -3.24 -7.86
CA TYR A 50 -1.11 -1.90 -7.34
C TYR A 50 -1.52 -0.92 -8.43
N ASP A 51 -1.07 -1.15 -9.67
CA ASP A 51 -1.46 -0.34 -10.83
C ASP A 51 -2.97 -0.42 -11.06
N GLY A 52 -3.66 0.71 -10.94
CA GLY A 52 -5.12 0.78 -11.05
C GLY A 52 -5.92 0.09 -9.93
N ASN A 53 -5.27 -0.59 -9.00
CA ASN A 53 -5.90 -1.36 -7.92
C ASN A 53 -5.61 -0.82 -6.51
N THR A 54 -5.29 0.44 -6.39
CA THR A 54 -5.17 1.13 -5.09
C THR A 54 -6.07 2.35 -5.07
N ILE A 55 -6.54 2.74 -3.90
CA ILE A 55 -7.49 3.83 -3.77
C ILE A 55 -7.05 4.78 -2.66
N VAL A 56 -7.04 6.08 -2.97
CA VAL A 56 -7.00 7.14 -1.98
C VAL A 56 -8.43 7.46 -1.60
N ALA A 57 -8.87 6.95 -0.46
CA ALA A 57 -10.22 7.17 0.06
C ALA A 57 -10.25 8.45 0.90
N LYS A 58 -11.26 9.28 0.63
CA LYS A 58 -11.50 10.58 1.31
C LYS A 58 -12.10 10.40 2.70
N PRO A 59 -12.07 11.45 3.55
CA PRO A 59 -12.91 11.51 4.74
C PRO A 59 -14.38 11.21 4.41
N GLY A 60 -15.04 10.40 5.23
CA GLY A 60 -16.42 9.93 5.01
C GLY A 60 -16.56 8.75 4.04
N GLU A 61 -15.46 8.26 3.46
CA GLU A 61 -15.46 7.03 2.68
C GLU A 61 -14.95 5.86 3.51
N CYS A 62 -15.56 4.71 3.37
CA CYS A 62 -15.14 3.44 3.98
C CYS A 62 -15.04 2.34 2.92
N SER A 63 -14.54 1.19 3.27
CA SER A 63 -14.34 0.09 2.33
C SER A 63 -14.90 -1.22 2.87
N THR A 64 -15.15 -2.15 1.98
CA THR A 64 -15.44 -3.54 2.33
C THR A 64 -14.15 -4.30 2.68
N GLU A 65 -14.31 -5.54 3.14
CA GLU A 65 -13.22 -6.45 3.50
C GLU A 65 -12.27 -6.83 2.35
N SER A 66 -12.66 -6.51 1.11
CA SER A 66 -11.78 -6.70 -0.07
C SER A 66 -10.56 -5.78 -0.08
N TRP A 67 -10.55 -4.78 0.80
CA TRP A 67 -9.52 -3.77 0.89
C TRP A 67 -8.85 -3.76 2.26
N LEU A 68 -7.53 -3.63 2.26
CA LEU A 68 -6.75 -3.35 3.45
C LEU A 68 -6.47 -1.85 3.54
N VAL A 69 -6.76 -1.25 4.69
CA VAL A 69 -6.32 0.12 5.00
C VAL A 69 -4.84 0.08 5.38
N ALA A 70 -3.98 0.44 4.44
CA ALA A 70 -2.52 0.42 4.64
C ALA A 70 -2.02 1.60 5.49
N GLY A 71 -2.71 2.75 5.41
CA GLY A 71 -2.37 3.93 6.22
C GLY A 71 -3.52 4.93 6.29
N THR A 72 -3.49 5.80 7.31
CA THR A 72 -4.47 6.86 7.54
C THR A 72 -3.76 8.18 7.83
N PHE A 73 -4.28 9.28 7.27
CA PHE A 73 -3.63 10.59 7.28
C PHE A 73 -4.64 11.71 7.47
N ASP A 74 -4.17 12.86 7.91
CA ASP A 74 -5.01 14.05 8.08
C ASP A 74 -5.20 14.81 6.76
N THR A 75 -4.26 14.72 5.83
CA THR A 75 -4.27 15.46 4.58
C THR A 75 -4.16 14.56 3.34
N GLU A 76 -4.70 15.06 2.23
CA GLU A 76 -4.57 14.42 0.92
C GLU A 76 -3.11 14.32 0.46
N LYS A 77 -2.31 15.33 0.78
CA LYS A 77 -0.89 15.35 0.43
C LYS A 77 -0.14 14.18 1.08
N GLU A 78 -0.36 13.96 2.38
CA GLU A 78 0.30 12.88 3.12
C GLU A 78 -0.08 11.50 2.57
N VAL A 79 -1.36 11.26 2.32
CA VAL A 79 -1.80 9.96 1.79
C VAL A 79 -1.26 9.70 0.38
N LYS A 80 -1.14 10.73 -0.47
CA LYS A 80 -0.52 10.60 -1.80
C LYS A 80 0.98 10.33 -1.71
N ASN A 81 1.67 10.95 -0.77
CA ASN A 81 3.08 10.69 -0.53
C ASN A 81 3.31 9.29 0.06
N PHE A 82 2.44 8.86 0.96
CA PHE A 82 2.45 7.47 1.46
C PHE A 82 2.19 6.46 0.34
N LYS A 83 1.26 6.74 -0.59
CA LYS A 83 1.08 5.94 -1.80
C LYS A 83 2.41 5.82 -2.55
N SER A 84 3.14 6.93 -2.78
CA SER A 84 4.43 6.88 -3.47
C SER A 84 5.45 5.99 -2.74
N TYR A 85 5.44 6.00 -1.40
CA TYR A 85 6.28 5.12 -0.59
C TYR A 85 5.96 3.65 -0.82
N LEU A 86 4.69 3.25 -0.73
CA LEU A 86 4.30 1.85 -0.95
C LEU A 86 4.49 1.39 -2.39
N PHE A 87 4.59 2.32 -3.35
CA PHE A 87 4.86 2.01 -4.75
C PHE A 87 6.35 1.79 -5.03
N THR A 88 7.26 2.17 -4.12
CA THR A 88 8.69 1.89 -4.29
C THR A 88 8.97 0.39 -4.35
N LYS A 89 10.02 -0.01 -5.06
CA LYS A 89 10.47 -1.41 -5.09
C LYS A 89 10.95 -1.87 -3.73
N ILE A 90 11.61 -0.99 -2.98
CA ILE A 90 12.12 -1.28 -1.64
C ILE A 90 10.97 -1.64 -0.69
N SER A 91 9.91 -0.84 -0.59
CA SER A 91 8.81 -1.15 0.33
C SER A 91 8.03 -2.40 -0.10
N ARG A 92 7.85 -2.64 -1.40
CA ARG A 92 7.23 -3.87 -1.91
C ARG A 92 8.09 -5.11 -1.65
N PHE A 93 9.40 -4.99 -1.80
CA PHE A 93 10.34 -6.05 -1.46
C PHE A 93 10.27 -6.40 0.04
N LEU A 94 10.27 -5.39 0.92
CA LEU A 94 10.15 -5.60 2.36
C LEU A 94 8.79 -6.21 2.75
N LEU A 95 7.71 -5.77 2.14
CA LEU A 95 6.38 -6.37 2.34
C LEU A 95 6.39 -7.85 1.94
N LEU A 96 7.03 -8.19 0.82
CA LEU A 96 7.11 -9.54 0.30
C LEU A 96 7.79 -10.51 1.29
N GLN A 97 8.76 -10.03 2.08
CA GLN A 97 9.47 -10.89 3.06
C GLN A 97 8.55 -11.48 4.14
N ALA A 98 7.43 -10.81 4.42
CA ALA A 98 6.46 -11.27 5.41
C ALA A 98 5.22 -11.97 4.79
N VAL A 99 5.14 -12.05 3.46
CA VAL A 99 3.99 -12.65 2.76
C VAL A 99 4.21 -14.15 2.62
N ILE A 100 3.42 -14.93 3.35
CA ILE A 100 3.45 -16.42 3.33
C ILE A 100 2.28 -17.02 2.55
N SER A 101 1.34 -16.18 2.11
CA SER A 101 0.16 -16.57 1.33
C SER A 101 -0.18 -15.47 0.33
N GLN A 102 -1.17 -15.71 -0.53
CA GLN A 102 -1.63 -14.67 -1.48
C GLN A 102 -2.30 -13.47 -0.80
N HIS A 103 -2.76 -13.62 0.44
CA HIS A 103 -3.44 -12.57 1.18
C HIS A 103 -2.48 -11.80 2.08
N VAL A 104 -2.55 -10.47 1.99
CA VAL A 104 -1.80 -9.53 2.82
C VAL A 104 -2.70 -9.02 3.95
N THR A 105 -2.17 -9.05 5.16
CA THR A 105 -2.78 -8.50 6.36
C THR A 105 -1.91 -7.37 6.91
N ARG A 106 -2.40 -6.67 7.94
CA ARG A 106 -1.59 -5.65 8.62
C ARG A 106 -0.26 -6.20 9.17
N LYS A 107 -0.24 -7.46 9.62
CA LYS A 107 0.96 -8.12 10.15
C LYS A 107 2.08 -8.25 9.10
N ASN A 108 1.72 -8.36 7.83
CA ASN A 108 2.70 -8.47 6.75
C ASN A 108 3.51 -7.19 6.53
N PHE A 109 3.03 -6.04 7.03
CA PHE A 109 3.77 -4.77 6.99
C PHE A 109 4.85 -4.64 8.07
N MET A 110 5.09 -5.67 8.89
CA MET A 110 6.06 -5.63 10.00
C MET A 110 7.49 -5.26 9.58
N PHE A 111 7.89 -5.55 8.34
CA PHE A 111 9.21 -5.22 7.80
C PHE A 111 9.21 -3.92 6.99
N VAL A 112 8.07 -3.30 6.78
CA VAL A 112 7.96 -2.01 6.07
C VAL A 112 8.04 -0.89 7.11
N PRO A 113 9.16 -0.14 7.20
CA PRO A 113 9.32 0.87 8.24
C PRO A 113 8.31 2.01 8.08
N ASP A 114 7.74 2.47 9.18
CA ASP A 114 7.04 3.75 9.20
C ASP A 114 8.07 4.89 9.13
N LEU A 115 7.96 5.74 8.12
CA LEU A 115 8.87 6.88 7.94
C LEU A 115 8.51 8.05 8.88
N GLY A 116 7.37 7.99 9.56
CA GLY A 116 6.89 9.00 10.51
C GLY A 116 6.35 10.27 9.86
N ARG A 117 6.88 10.67 8.69
CA ARG A 117 6.45 11.85 7.93
C ARG A 117 6.35 11.55 6.45
N TYR A 118 5.27 12.04 5.84
CA TYR A 118 4.98 11.88 4.41
C TYR A 118 4.72 13.26 3.77
N ASP A 119 5.62 14.19 3.99
CA ASP A 119 5.54 15.59 3.52
C ASP A 119 6.00 15.80 2.08
N LYS A 120 6.66 14.80 1.50
CA LYS A 120 7.15 14.79 0.12
C LYS A 120 6.95 13.42 -0.54
N LYS A 121 7.03 13.39 -1.89
CA LYS A 121 7.06 12.13 -2.65
C LYS A 121 8.28 11.30 -2.22
N ILE A 122 8.06 10.01 -1.98
CA ILE A 122 9.09 9.04 -1.62
C ILE A 122 9.47 8.23 -2.86
N THR A 123 10.76 8.08 -3.09
CA THR A 123 11.33 7.32 -4.22
C THR A 123 12.32 6.28 -3.72
N ASP A 124 12.64 5.28 -4.54
CA ASP A 124 13.69 4.31 -4.22
C ASP A 124 15.04 4.99 -3.97
N ASP A 125 15.43 5.99 -4.76
CA ASP A 125 16.67 6.76 -4.53
C ASP A 125 16.72 7.43 -3.15
N TYR A 126 15.58 7.96 -2.69
CA TYR A 126 15.49 8.52 -1.34
C TYR A 126 15.68 7.44 -0.27
N LEU A 127 15.06 6.27 -0.46
CA LEU A 127 15.14 5.16 0.50
C LEU A 127 16.53 4.51 0.51
N ILE A 128 17.18 4.37 -0.64
CA ILE A 128 18.57 3.89 -0.75
C ILE A 128 19.49 4.73 0.13
N LYS A 129 19.39 6.07 0.00
CA LYS A 129 20.19 6.99 0.83
C LYS A 129 19.81 6.94 2.30
N LYS A 130 18.50 6.92 2.60
CA LYS A 130 17.99 6.94 3.97
C LYS A 130 18.36 5.69 4.76
N PHE A 131 18.33 4.52 4.12
CA PHE A 131 18.60 3.22 4.73
C PHE A 131 20.02 2.72 4.45
N GLU A 132 20.86 3.52 3.78
CA GLU A 132 22.24 3.17 3.45
C GLU A 132 22.34 1.83 2.70
N ILE A 133 21.39 1.60 1.78
CA ILE A 133 21.34 0.36 0.99
C ILE A 133 22.54 0.30 0.06
N SER A 134 23.30 -0.80 0.13
CA SER A 134 24.45 -1.01 -0.76
C SER A 134 24.02 -1.15 -2.21
N LYS A 135 24.97 -0.90 -3.14
CA LYS A 135 24.71 -1.09 -4.57
C LYS A 135 24.30 -2.52 -4.90
N SER A 136 24.95 -3.52 -4.29
CA SER A 136 24.63 -4.93 -4.51
C SER A 136 23.24 -5.30 -3.99
N ASP A 137 22.85 -4.78 -2.82
CA ASP A 137 21.51 -5.01 -2.27
C ASP A 137 20.44 -4.36 -3.13
N TRP A 138 20.69 -3.13 -3.61
CA TRP A 138 19.77 -2.48 -4.51
C TRP A 138 19.61 -3.25 -5.83
N GLU A 139 20.69 -3.68 -6.46
CA GLU A 139 20.63 -4.49 -7.68
C GLU A 139 19.82 -5.78 -7.47
N TYR A 140 19.96 -6.41 -6.30
CA TYR A 140 19.16 -7.56 -5.93
C TYR A 140 17.68 -7.22 -5.80
N ILE A 141 17.32 -6.19 -5.02
CA ILE A 141 15.94 -5.73 -4.84
C ILE A 141 15.30 -5.36 -6.19
N ASP A 142 16.02 -4.59 -7.01
CA ASP A 142 15.56 -4.15 -8.33
C ASP A 142 15.25 -5.32 -9.27
N SER A 143 16.07 -6.37 -9.19
CA SER A 143 15.87 -7.59 -9.98
C SER A 143 14.68 -8.44 -9.51
N ARG A 144 14.22 -8.29 -8.26
CA ARG A 144 13.18 -9.12 -7.64
C ARG A 144 11.77 -8.54 -7.77
N ILE A 145 11.65 -7.25 -8.01
CA ILE A 145 10.36 -6.53 -8.01
C ILE A 145 10.14 -5.84 -9.34
N THR A 146 9.01 -6.10 -9.99
CA THR A 146 8.64 -5.43 -11.24
C THR A 146 8.28 -3.97 -10.99
N LYS A 147 8.60 -3.09 -11.95
CA LYS A 147 8.19 -1.70 -11.93
C LYS A 147 6.66 -1.56 -12.05
N ILE A 148 6.06 -0.61 -11.32
CA ILE A 148 4.66 -0.21 -11.48
C ILE A 148 4.61 0.95 -12.47
N LYS A 149 3.59 1.00 -13.35
CA LYS A 149 3.51 2.00 -14.44
C LYS A 149 3.37 3.44 -13.95
N ASP A 150 2.79 3.64 -12.77
CA ASP A 150 2.52 4.96 -12.17
C ASP A 150 3.67 5.49 -11.28
N GLU A 151 4.84 4.92 -11.39
CA GLU A 151 6.04 5.39 -10.67
C GLU A 151 6.65 6.65 -11.29
#